data_cb927d6d1f72fa5ba978bf8182c5017b
#
_entry.id   cb927d6d1f72fa5ba978bf8182c5017b
#
_cell.length_a   1.000
_cell.length_b   1.000
_cell.length_c   1.000
_cell.angle_alpha   90.00
_cell.angle_beta   90.00
_cell.angle_gamma   90.00
#
_symmetry.space_group_name_H-M   'P 1'
#
loop_
_entity.id
_entity.type
_entity.pdbx_description
1 polymer ?
#
loop_
_entity_poly.entity_id
_entity_poly.type
_entity_poly.pdbx_seq_one_letter_code
_entity_poly.pdbx_strand_id
1 'polypeptide(L)'
;METLGFIHRFEKGQPEERPLLLLHGTGGDEDDLIPLARMIAPTASLLSPRGKVLENGMPRFFRRLAEGVFDEDDVRRRANELADFVTNARARYGMAPPIALGYSNGANIAAAVLLVRPSEFAGAILLRAMPPLAHPEPIKLVGLPVLIASGARDPIIRPEAAAKLASLLERYGAAVEHRIVPAGHELSQADVTLAQGWWNGHALARVNGQ
;
A
#
# COMPACT_ATOMS: atom_id res chain seq x y z
N MET A 1 11.39 25.49 -5.72
CA MET A 1 11.33 24.10 -5.24
C MET A 1 10.24 23.41 -6.02
N GLU A 2 10.58 22.46 -6.88
CA GLU A 2 9.55 21.68 -7.57
C GLU A 2 8.73 20.91 -6.54
N THR A 3 7.41 21.07 -6.58
CA THR A 3 6.49 20.30 -5.75
C THR A 3 6.47 18.87 -6.28
N LEU A 4 6.57 17.87 -5.39
CA LEU A 4 6.48 16.45 -5.79
C LEU A 4 5.08 16.04 -6.26
N GLY A 5 4.17 17.00 -6.41
CA GLY A 5 2.83 16.80 -6.97
C GLY A 5 1.80 16.22 -5.99
N PHE A 6 2.19 15.81 -4.78
CA PHE A 6 1.30 15.41 -3.68
C PHE A 6 1.55 16.26 -2.44
N ILE A 7 0.49 16.62 -1.71
CA ILE A 7 0.62 17.00 -0.31
C ILE A 7 1.13 15.76 0.40
N HIS A 8 2.22 15.85 1.16
CA HIS A 8 2.80 14.69 1.79
C HIS A 8 3.62 15.06 3.02
N ARG A 9 3.80 14.08 3.89
CA ARG A 9 4.71 14.11 5.02
C ARG A 9 5.89 13.18 4.74
N PHE A 10 7.09 13.61 5.14
CA PHE A 10 8.27 12.77 5.15
C PHE A 10 8.94 12.85 6.51
N GLU A 11 9.18 11.69 7.13
CA GLU A 11 9.93 11.56 8.37
C GLU A 11 11.15 10.67 8.11
N LYS A 12 12.34 11.21 8.31
CA LYS A 12 13.58 10.45 8.13
C LYS A 12 13.78 9.47 9.29
N GLY A 13 14.04 8.22 8.97
CA GLY A 13 14.38 7.14 9.91
C GLY A 13 15.79 6.60 9.71
N GLN A 14 16.01 5.37 10.16
CA GLN A 14 17.29 4.67 10.05
C GLN A 14 17.55 4.26 8.60
N PRO A 15 18.76 4.50 8.06
CA PRO A 15 19.08 4.24 6.65
C PRO A 15 19.18 2.74 6.30
N GLU A 16 19.39 1.88 7.30
CA GLU A 16 19.50 0.42 7.13
C GLU A 16 18.15 -0.25 6.93
N GLU A 17 17.06 0.42 7.32
CA GLU A 17 15.70 -0.08 7.15
C GLU A 17 15.09 0.42 5.85
N ARG A 18 14.22 -0.41 5.26
CA ARG A 18 13.40 0.02 4.13
C ARG A 18 12.45 1.12 4.58
N PRO A 19 12.23 2.16 3.74
CA PRO A 19 11.19 3.14 4.05
C PRO A 19 9.80 2.52 3.95
N LEU A 20 8.84 3.05 4.72
CA LEU A 20 7.41 2.79 4.54
C LEU A 20 6.76 3.92 3.73
N LEU A 21 5.99 3.54 2.70
CA LEU A 21 5.04 4.41 2.03
C LEU A 21 3.66 4.18 2.64
N LEU A 22 3.06 5.22 3.23
CA LEU A 22 1.78 5.14 3.94
C LEU A 22 0.65 5.64 3.04
N LEU A 23 -0.37 4.81 2.83
CA LEU A 23 -1.49 5.10 1.94
C LEU A 23 -2.80 4.94 2.72
N HIS A 24 -3.38 6.08 3.10
CA HIS A 24 -4.55 6.16 3.97
C HIS A 24 -5.84 5.60 3.34
N GLY A 25 -6.82 5.28 4.16
CA GLY A 25 -8.18 4.94 3.73
C GLY A 25 -8.97 6.17 3.26
N THR A 26 -10.20 5.97 2.81
CA THR A 26 -11.11 7.06 2.44
C THR A 26 -11.34 7.99 3.63
N GLY A 27 -11.15 9.28 3.42
CA GLY A 27 -11.34 10.33 4.43
C GLY A 27 -10.11 10.62 5.29
N GLY A 28 -9.06 9.79 5.21
CA GLY A 28 -7.78 10.06 5.87
C GLY A 28 -6.92 11.08 5.12
N ASP A 29 -5.75 11.38 5.67
CA ASP A 29 -4.78 12.31 5.08
C ASP A 29 -3.34 11.80 5.29
N GLU A 30 -2.35 12.67 5.09
CA GLU A 30 -0.93 12.35 5.23
C GLU A 30 -0.48 12.06 6.67
N ASP A 31 -1.28 12.35 7.67
CA ASP A 31 -0.97 12.09 9.08
C ASP A 31 -1.63 10.81 9.61
N ASP A 32 -2.67 10.32 8.94
CA ASP A 32 -3.59 9.29 9.43
C ASP A 32 -2.91 7.96 9.81
N LEU A 33 -1.98 7.47 9.00
CA LEU A 33 -1.29 6.19 9.24
C LEU A 33 0.06 6.34 9.97
N ILE A 34 0.51 7.54 10.31
CA ILE A 34 1.78 7.74 11.02
C ILE A 34 1.81 6.98 12.37
N PRO A 35 0.77 7.06 13.23
CA PRO A 35 0.78 6.33 14.49
C PRO A 35 0.86 4.80 14.28
N LEU A 36 0.11 4.25 13.31
CA LEU A 36 0.16 2.83 12.97
C LEU A 36 1.55 2.42 12.48
N ALA A 37 2.14 3.22 11.58
CA ALA A 37 3.47 2.96 11.04
C ALA A 37 4.53 2.93 12.15
N ARG A 38 4.45 3.82 13.13
CA ARG A 38 5.37 3.84 14.28
C ARG A 38 5.23 2.65 15.21
N MET A 39 4.03 2.04 15.29
CA MET A 39 3.87 0.77 16.00
C MET A 39 4.49 -0.40 15.23
N ILE A 40 4.40 -0.41 13.89
CA ILE A 40 4.91 -1.51 13.04
C ILE A 40 6.42 -1.39 12.83
N ALA A 41 6.90 -0.19 12.52
CA ALA A 41 8.27 0.13 12.09
C ALA A 41 8.76 1.40 12.78
N PRO A 42 9.12 1.34 14.07
CA PRO A 42 9.38 2.53 14.89
C PRO A 42 10.53 3.39 14.38
N THR A 43 11.49 2.82 13.69
CA THR A 43 12.70 3.47 13.22
C THR A 43 12.77 3.70 11.72
N ALA A 44 11.82 3.19 10.94
CA ALA A 44 11.80 3.35 9.49
C ALA A 44 11.56 4.80 9.06
N SER A 45 12.10 5.18 7.89
CA SER A 45 11.68 6.41 7.21
C SER A 45 10.23 6.26 6.74
N LEU A 46 9.43 7.32 6.91
CA LEU A 46 8.01 7.33 6.50
C LEU A 46 7.79 8.34 5.39
N LEU A 47 7.10 7.93 4.33
CA LEU A 47 6.61 8.80 3.26
C LEU A 47 5.09 8.62 3.18
N SER A 48 4.34 9.69 3.42
CA SER A 48 2.88 9.63 3.54
C SER A 48 2.21 10.69 2.67
N PRO A 49 1.76 10.37 1.44
CA PRO A 49 1.02 11.29 0.59
C PRO A 49 -0.47 11.30 0.92
N ARG A 50 -1.11 12.49 0.73
CA ARG A 50 -2.56 12.63 0.74
C ARG A 50 -3.15 12.31 -0.63
N GLY A 51 -4.19 11.48 -0.70
CA GLY A 51 -4.94 11.20 -1.93
C GLY A 51 -5.54 12.46 -2.55
N LYS A 52 -5.45 12.59 -3.88
CA LYS A 52 -5.82 13.81 -4.63
C LYS A 52 -7.30 13.90 -5.00
N VAL A 53 -8.04 12.80 -4.91
CA VAL A 53 -9.46 12.75 -5.28
C VAL A 53 -10.30 13.11 -4.07
N LEU A 54 -11.29 13.99 -4.24
CA LEU A 54 -12.26 14.30 -3.20
C LEU A 54 -13.61 13.64 -3.53
N GLU A 55 -14.10 12.81 -2.63
CA GLU A 55 -15.44 12.24 -2.66
C GLU A 55 -16.23 12.79 -1.48
N ASN A 56 -17.18 13.66 -1.74
CA ASN A 56 -17.94 14.38 -0.69
C ASN A 56 -17.03 15.09 0.34
N GLY A 57 -15.92 15.68 -0.13
CA GLY A 57 -14.93 16.32 0.73
C GLY A 57 -13.92 15.39 1.38
N MET A 58 -14.06 14.07 1.24
CA MET A 58 -13.17 13.06 1.80
C MET A 58 -12.04 12.74 0.82
N PRO A 59 -10.75 12.86 1.21
CA PRO A 59 -9.63 12.48 0.35
C PRO A 59 -9.62 10.99 0.03
N ARG A 60 -9.28 10.67 -1.23
CA ARG A 60 -9.08 9.31 -1.76
C ARG A 60 -7.95 9.31 -2.76
N PHE A 61 -7.37 8.14 -3.02
CA PHE A 61 -6.35 8.00 -4.06
C PHE A 61 -6.95 7.89 -5.47
N PHE A 62 -8.13 7.31 -5.62
CA PHE A 62 -8.83 7.16 -6.90
C PHE A 62 -10.34 7.19 -6.73
N ARG A 63 -11.05 7.45 -7.86
CA ARG A 63 -12.50 7.54 -7.91
C ARG A 63 -13.15 6.15 -7.92
N ARG A 64 -14.28 5.99 -7.23
CA ARG A 64 -15.19 4.85 -7.39
C ARG A 64 -16.49 5.29 -8.06
N LEU A 65 -17.14 4.36 -8.76
CA LEU A 65 -18.45 4.56 -9.37
C LEU A 65 -19.57 4.20 -8.37
N ALA A 66 -19.33 3.19 -7.54
CA ALA A 66 -20.17 2.76 -6.44
C ALA A 66 -19.29 2.03 -5.40
N GLU A 67 -19.88 1.64 -4.27
CA GLU A 67 -19.18 0.80 -3.30
C GLU A 67 -18.73 -0.52 -3.94
N GLY A 68 -17.43 -0.83 -3.84
CA GLY A 68 -16.83 -2.02 -4.48
C GLY A 68 -16.69 -1.95 -6.00
N VAL A 69 -17.11 -0.84 -6.65
CA VAL A 69 -17.00 -0.66 -8.11
C VAL A 69 -16.10 0.54 -8.42
N PHE A 70 -14.92 0.26 -8.94
CA PHE A 70 -13.90 1.28 -9.20
C PHE A 70 -13.96 1.79 -10.63
N ASP A 71 -13.60 3.06 -10.83
CA ASP A 71 -13.28 3.63 -12.14
C ASP A 71 -11.86 3.18 -12.51
N GLU A 72 -11.75 2.09 -13.27
CA GLU A 72 -10.47 1.46 -13.56
C GLU A 72 -9.52 2.35 -14.36
N ASP A 73 -10.03 3.22 -15.22
CA ASP A 73 -9.20 4.19 -15.95
C ASP A 73 -8.60 5.21 -14.98
N ASP A 74 -9.39 5.69 -14.01
CA ASP A 74 -8.88 6.55 -12.95
C ASP A 74 -7.90 5.79 -12.04
N VAL A 75 -8.18 4.53 -11.68
CA VAL A 75 -7.25 3.69 -10.91
C VAL A 75 -5.90 3.60 -11.61
N ARG A 76 -5.85 3.27 -12.91
CA ARG A 76 -4.60 3.17 -13.68
C ARG A 76 -3.85 4.49 -13.73
N ARG A 77 -4.56 5.57 -14.00
CA ARG A 77 -3.99 6.92 -14.05
C ARG A 77 -3.39 7.31 -12.70
N ARG A 78 -4.14 7.13 -11.61
CA ARG A 78 -3.70 7.48 -10.25
C ARG A 78 -2.57 6.59 -9.74
N ALA A 79 -2.57 5.32 -10.12
CA ALA A 79 -1.46 4.41 -9.80
C ALA A 79 -0.15 4.88 -10.45
N ASN A 80 -0.18 5.32 -11.72
CA ASN A 80 0.98 5.89 -12.38
C ASN A 80 1.42 7.22 -11.75
N GLU A 81 0.49 8.13 -11.43
CA GLU A 81 0.81 9.39 -10.72
C GLU A 81 1.48 9.13 -9.35
N LEU A 82 1.00 8.13 -8.61
CA LEU A 82 1.59 7.75 -7.33
C LEU A 82 2.98 7.13 -7.52
N ALA A 83 3.15 6.29 -8.54
CA ALA A 83 4.44 5.72 -8.89
C ALA A 83 5.49 6.80 -9.24
N ASP A 84 5.11 7.79 -10.05
CA ASP A 84 5.97 8.93 -10.38
C ASP A 84 6.32 9.76 -9.14
N PHE A 85 5.34 9.98 -8.25
CA PHE A 85 5.60 10.63 -6.97
C PHE A 85 6.62 9.85 -6.14
N VAL A 86 6.50 8.52 -6.04
CA VAL A 86 7.43 7.67 -5.28
C VAL A 86 8.83 7.74 -5.89
N THR A 87 8.95 7.63 -7.22
CA THR A 87 10.23 7.79 -7.93
C THR A 87 10.91 9.12 -7.59
N ASN A 88 10.17 10.23 -7.69
CA ASN A 88 10.69 11.56 -7.40
C ASN A 88 11.03 11.77 -5.92
N ALA A 89 10.21 11.23 -5.01
CA ALA A 89 10.46 11.29 -3.57
C ALA A 89 11.70 10.49 -3.19
N ARG A 90 11.89 9.31 -3.79
CA ARG A 90 13.11 8.49 -3.58
C ARG A 90 14.36 9.26 -3.98
N ALA A 91 14.35 9.90 -5.14
CA ALA A 91 15.48 10.72 -5.60
C ALA A 91 15.72 11.91 -4.67
N ARG A 92 14.65 12.60 -4.23
CA ARG A 92 14.74 13.78 -3.36
C ARG A 92 15.24 13.49 -1.96
N TYR A 93 14.76 12.38 -1.37
CA TYR A 93 15.05 12.03 0.03
C TYR A 93 16.14 10.97 0.20
N GLY A 94 16.72 10.48 -0.91
CA GLY A 94 17.75 9.44 -0.88
C GLY A 94 17.22 8.10 -0.37
N MET A 95 16.00 7.71 -0.76
CA MET A 95 15.36 6.50 -0.23
C MET A 95 15.51 5.30 -1.17
N ALA A 96 15.69 4.12 -0.58
CA ALA A 96 15.49 2.86 -1.27
C ALA A 96 14.00 2.67 -1.68
N PRO A 97 13.65 1.72 -2.57
CA PRO A 97 12.26 1.35 -2.83
C PRO A 97 11.53 1.04 -1.51
N PRO A 98 10.40 1.72 -1.21
CA PRO A 98 9.67 1.51 0.03
C PRO A 98 8.86 0.22 0.04
N ILE A 99 8.50 -0.25 1.22
CA ILE A 99 7.37 -1.16 1.42
C ILE A 99 6.11 -0.30 1.53
N ALA A 100 5.08 -0.59 0.72
CA ALA A 100 3.82 0.12 0.80
C ALA A 100 2.97 -0.44 1.96
N LEU A 101 2.54 0.41 2.89
CA LEU A 101 1.53 0.10 3.91
C LEU A 101 0.25 0.84 3.54
N GLY A 102 -0.75 0.12 3.07
CA GLY A 102 -2.02 0.69 2.66
C GLY A 102 -3.20 0.15 3.46
N TYR A 103 -4.20 1.01 3.67
CA TYR A 103 -5.47 0.64 4.29
C TYR A 103 -6.64 0.95 3.36
N SER A 104 -7.54 -0.03 3.13
CA SER A 104 -8.77 0.15 2.35
C SER A 104 -8.50 0.75 0.96
N ASN A 105 -8.94 1.98 0.68
CA ASN A 105 -8.63 2.70 -0.57
C ASN A 105 -7.12 2.80 -0.82
N GLY A 106 -6.33 3.06 0.23
CA GLY A 106 -4.87 3.09 0.15
C GLY A 106 -4.24 1.72 -0.15
N ALA A 107 -4.81 0.64 0.37
CA ALA A 107 -4.37 -0.72 0.04
C ALA A 107 -4.68 -1.06 -1.42
N ASN A 108 -5.83 -0.61 -1.93
CA ASN A 108 -6.23 -0.85 -3.31
C ASN A 108 -5.36 -0.09 -4.31
N ILE A 109 -4.99 1.17 -4.01
CA ILE A 109 -4.06 1.89 -4.89
C ILE A 109 -2.65 1.31 -4.83
N ALA A 110 -2.18 0.82 -3.66
CA ALA A 110 -0.91 0.11 -3.56
C ALA A 110 -0.92 -1.15 -4.45
N ALA A 111 -1.98 -1.96 -4.38
CA ALA A 111 -2.16 -3.12 -5.26
C ALA A 111 -2.17 -2.72 -6.74
N ALA A 112 -2.81 -1.59 -7.10
CA ALA A 112 -2.81 -1.08 -8.47
C ALA A 112 -1.39 -0.70 -8.94
N VAL A 113 -0.59 -0.04 -8.09
CA VAL A 113 0.82 0.27 -8.42
C VAL A 113 1.62 -1.02 -8.65
N LEU A 114 1.45 -2.05 -7.82
CA LEU A 114 2.09 -3.35 -8.03
C LEU A 114 1.74 -3.95 -9.40
N LEU A 115 0.49 -3.75 -9.87
CA LEU A 115 0.01 -4.29 -11.15
C LEU A 115 0.39 -3.45 -12.38
N VAL A 116 0.87 -2.20 -12.22
CA VAL A 116 1.25 -1.35 -13.36
C VAL A 116 2.73 -0.92 -13.33
N ARG A 117 3.32 -0.77 -12.13
CA ARG A 117 4.68 -0.25 -11.91
C ARG A 117 5.38 -0.98 -10.74
N PRO A 118 5.58 -2.32 -10.81
CA PRO A 118 6.03 -3.13 -9.66
C PRO A 118 7.40 -2.73 -9.09
N SER A 119 8.27 -2.14 -9.88
CA SER A 119 9.61 -1.74 -9.46
C SER A 119 9.64 -0.59 -8.44
N GLU A 120 8.51 0.08 -8.23
CA GLU A 120 8.44 1.20 -7.30
C GLU A 120 8.43 0.75 -5.84
N PHE A 121 8.02 -0.50 -5.56
CA PHE A 121 7.91 -1.03 -4.22
C PHE A 121 8.84 -2.23 -4.00
N ALA A 122 9.37 -2.34 -2.79
CA ALA A 122 10.13 -3.52 -2.35
C ALA A 122 9.22 -4.61 -1.74
N GLY A 123 7.95 -4.33 -1.57
CA GLY A 123 6.92 -5.19 -1.01
C GLY A 123 5.68 -4.38 -0.63
N ALA A 124 4.67 -5.05 -0.09
CA ALA A 124 3.46 -4.37 0.37
C ALA A 124 2.80 -5.05 1.57
N ILE A 125 2.19 -4.24 2.45
CA ILE A 125 1.27 -4.61 3.51
C ILE A 125 -0.09 -4.01 3.15
N LEU A 126 -1.03 -4.85 2.75
CA LEU A 126 -2.33 -4.47 2.22
C LEU A 126 -3.43 -4.83 3.23
N LEU A 127 -3.90 -3.83 3.97
CA LEU A 127 -4.92 -3.99 5.00
C LEU A 127 -6.30 -3.68 4.41
N ARG A 128 -7.22 -4.68 4.42
CA ARG A 128 -8.58 -4.55 3.85
C ARG A 128 -8.54 -4.21 2.36
N ALA A 129 -7.85 -5.04 1.57
CA ALA A 129 -7.69 -4.86 0.13
C ALA A 129 -8.61 -5.76 -0.69
N MET A 130 -8.95 -5.30 -1.89
CA MET A 130 -9.63 -6.06 -2.93
C MET A 130 -9.00 -5.77 -4.30
N PRO A 131 -9.24 -6.58 -5.35
CA PRO A 131 -8.69 -6.32 -6.68
C PRO A 131 -9.06 -4.92 -7.18
N PRO A 132 -8.07 -4.06 -7.49
CA PRO A 132 -8.35 -2.70 -7.99
C PRO A 132 -8.67 -2.67 -9.48
N LEU A 133 -8.34 -3.72 -10.21
CA LEU A 133 -8.53 -3.90 -11.65
C LEU A 133 -9.09 -5.29 -11.91
N ALA A 134 -10.13 -5.40 -12.77
CA ALA A 134 -10.74 -6.68 -13.14
C ALA A 134 -9.82 -7.49 -14.08
N HIS A 135 -9.19 -6.81 -15.02
CA HIS A 135 -8.34 -7.42 -16.05
C HIS A 135 -7.02 -6.63 -16.17
N PRO A 136 -6.08 -6.78 -15.20
CA PRO A 136 -4.78 -6.16 -15.34
C PRO A 136 -3.96 -6.85 -16.41
N GLU A 137 -3.11 -6.06 -17.11
CA GLU A 137 -2.13 -6.62 -18.04
C GLU A 137 -1.16 -7.56 -17.34
N PRO A 138 -0.70 -8.63 -18.01
CA PRO A 138 0.28 -9.53 -17.44
C PRO A 138 1.57 -8.81 -17.02
N ILE A 139 1.99 -9.02 -15.77
CA ILE A 139 3.19 -8.41 -15.21
C ILE A 139 3.99 -9.44 -14.40
N LYS A 140 5.26 -9.19 -14.15
CA LYS A 140 6.12 -10.07 -13.37
C LYS A 140 6.35 -9.47 -11.97
N LEU A 141 5.91 -10.20 -10.94
CA LEU A 141 6.09 -9.86 -9.53
C LEU A 141 7.01 -10.86 -8.80
N VAL A 142 7.94 -11.50 -9.53
CA VAL A 142 8.70 -12.65 -9.05
C VAL A 142 9.35 -12.39 -7.68
N GLY A 143 8.89 -13.12 -6.66
CA GLY A 143 9.42 -13.07 -5.31
C GLY A 143 9.10 -11.78 -4.54
N LEU A 144 8.27 -10.88 -5.09
CA LEU A 144 7.88 -9.66 -4.39
C LEU A 144 7.04 -10.01 -3.15
N PRO A 145 7.48 -9.67 -1.92
CA PRO A 145 6.76 -10.05 -0.71
C PRO A 145 5.52 -9.17 -0.52
N VAL A 146 4.37 -9.79 -0.28
CA VAL A 146 3.10 -9.09 -0.06
C VAL A 146 2.35 -9.74 1.09
N LEU A 147 2.01 -8.95 2.12
CA LEU A 147 1.05 -9.33 3.15
C LEU A 147 -0.33 -8.76 2.79
N ILE A 148 -1.36 -9.59 2.85
CA ILE A 148 -2.76 -9.17 2.76
C ILE A 148 -3.46 -9.55 4.06
N ALA A 149 -4.03 -8.56 4.77
CA ALA A 149 -4.83 -8.80 5.98
C ALA A 149 -6.30 -8.43 5.73
N SER A 150 -7.19 -9.42 5.84
CA SER A 150 -8.64 -9.26 5.71
C SER A 150 -9.35 -9.44 7.05
N GLY A 151 -10.44 -8.70 7.27
CA GLY A 151 -11.28 -8.87 8.45
C GLY A 151 -12.32 -9.99 8.24
N ALA A 152 -12.40 -10.94 9.18
CA ALA A 152 -13.37 -12.04 9.12
C ALA A 152 -14.83 -11.57 9.08
N ARG A 153 -15.11 -10.37 9.60
CA ARG A 153 -16.45 -9.76 9.71
C ARG A 153 -16.51 -8.41 9.00
N ASP A 154 -15.65 -8.19 7.99
CA ASP A 154 -15.62 -6.96 7.21
C ASP A 154 -16.88 -6.88 6.33
N PRO A 155 -17.78 -5.89 6.55
CA PRO A 155 -19.00 -5.76 5.76
C PRO A 155 -18.76 -5.11 4.39
N ILE A 156 -17.61 -4.46 4.20
CA ILE A 156 -17.26 -3.70 2.98
C ILE A 156 -16.42 -4.56 2.05
N ILE A 157 -15.33 -5.16 2.58
CA ILE A 157 -14.41 -6.00 1.79
C ILE A 157 -14.39 -7.39 2.41
N ARG A 158 -15.16 -8.29 1.79
CA ARG A 158 -15.25 -9.68 2.23
C ARG A 158 -13.92 -10.41 2.04
N PRO A 159 -13.59 -11.40 2.89
CA PRO A 159 -12.36 -12.20 2.76
C PRO A 159 -12.17 -12.82 1.38
N GLU A 160 -13.26 -13.18 0.68
CA GLU A 160 -13.20 -13.75 -0.66
C GLU A 160 -12.67 -12.76 -1.71
N ALA A 161 -12.95 -11.47 -1.55
CA ALA A 161 -12.39 -10.43 -2.42
C ALA A 161 -10.89 -10.28 -2.20
N ALA A 162 -10.43 -10.30 -0.94
CA ALA A 162 -9.01 -10.29 -0.62
C ALA A 162 -8.30 -11.56 -1.11
N ALA A 163 -8.95 -12.74 -1.01
CA ALA A 163 -8.42 -13.99 -1.56
C ALA A 163 -8.26 -13.94 -3.09
N LYS A 164 -9.19 -13.28 -3.81
CA LYS A 164 -9.05 -13.05 -5.27
C LYS A 164 -7.83 -12.19 -5.57
N LEU A 165 -7.57 -11.14 -4.78
CA LEU A 165 -6.37 -10.32 -4.94
C LEU A 165 -5.10 -11.14 -4.67
N ALA A 166 -5.07 -11.94 -3.61
CA ALA A 166 -3.95 -12.82 -3.30
C ALA A 166 -3.64 -13.75 -4.48
N SER A 167 -4.65 -14.48 -4.97
CA SER A 167 -4.49 -15.39 -6.11
C SER A 167 -4.08 -14.68 -7.40
N LEU A 168 -4.50 -13.43 -7.61
CA LEU A 168 -4.06 -12.61 -8.74
C LEU A 168 -2.57 -12.29 -8.66
N LEU A 169 -2.10 -11.81 -7.50
CA LEU A 169 -0.69 -11.46 -7.29
C LEU A 169 0.23 -12.69 -7.34
N GLU A 170 -0.21 -13.83 -6.77
CA GLU A 170 0.51 -15.11 -6.85
C GLU A 170 0.67 -15.60 -8.28
N ARG A 171 -0.35 -15.48 -9.12
CA ARG A 171 -0.27 -15.83 -10.55
C ARG A 171 0.80 -15.02 -11.30
N TYR A 172 1.09 -13.81 -10.85
CA TYR A 172 2.15 -12.97 -11.40
C TYR A 172 3.51 -13.18 -10.71
N GLY A 173 3.57 -14.11 -9.74
CA GLY A 173 4.81 -14.55 -9.11
C GLY A 173 5.14 -13.86 -7.78
N ALA A 174 4.24 -13.07 -7.20
CA ALA A 174 4.45 -12.49 -5.87
C ALA A 174 4.48 -13.58 -4.78
N ALA A 175 5.29 -13.35 -3.74
CA ALA A 175 5.27 -14.14 -2.52
C ALA A 175 4.21 -13.58 -1.57
N VAL A 176 2.97 -14.09 -1.67
CA VAL A 176 1.83 -13.57 -0.93
C VAL A 176 1.60 -14.33 0.37
N GLU A 177 1.45 -13.59 1.45
CA GLU A 177 0.91 -14.08 2.73
C GLU A 177 -0.47 -13.46 2.95
N HIS A 178 -1.54 -14.25 2.83
CA HIS A 178 -2.90 -13.81 3.11
C HIS A 178 -3.34 -14.33 4.48
N ARG A 179 -3.78 -13.41 5.36
CA ARG A 179 -4.27 -13.71 6.72
C ARG A 179 -5.65 -13.10 6.95
N ILE A 180 -6.51 -13.87 7.62
CA ILE A 180 -7.83 -13.41 8.05
C ILE A 180 -7.76 -13.16 9.56
N VAL A 181 -8.02 -11.91 9.98
CA VAL A 181 -8.02 -11.51 11.38
C VAL A 181 -9.46 -11.44 11.93
N PRO A 182 -9.70 -11.65 13.24
CA PRO A 182 -11.03 -11.61 13.83
C PRO A 182 -11.54 -10.18 14.04
N ALA A 183 -11.56 -9.37 12.96
CA ALA A 183 -11.95 -7.96 12.94
C ALA A 183 -12.98 -7.67 11.85
N GLY A 184 -13.54 -6.44 11.86
CA GLY A 184 -14.36 -5.88 10.79
C GLY A 184 -13.49 -5.14 9.76
N HIS A 185 -14.08 -4.04 9.19
CA HIS A 185 -13.33 -3.16 8.29
C HIS A 185 -12.27 -2.36 9.04
N GLU A 186 -12.59 -1.89 10.24
CA GLU A 186 -11.65 -1.16 11.10
C GLU A 186 -10.44 -2.01 11.48
N LEU A 187 -9.30 -1.35 11.63
CA LEU A 187 -8.07 -1.98 12.06
C LEU A 187 -8.12 -2.33 13.55
N SER A 188 -7.47 -3.42 13.90
CA SER A 188 -7.41 -3.96 15.25
C SER A 188 -5.97 -4.24 15.69
N GLN A 189 -5.78 -4.55 16.97
CA GLN A 189 -4.47 -4.96 17.48
C GLN A 189 -3.92 -6.21 16.75
N ALA A 190 -4.79 -7.09 16.24
CA ALA A 190 -4.37 -8.25 15.47
C ALA A 190 -3.70 -7.85 14.14
N ASP A 191 -4.18 -6.78 13.49
CA ASP A 191 -3.56 -6.24 12.28
C ASP A 191 -2.17 -5.68 12.57
N VAL A 192 -2.02 -4.93 13.68
CA VAL A 192 -0.73 -4.38 14.12
C VAL A 192 0.28 -5.50 14.37
N THR A 193 -0.11 -6.50 15.14
CA THR A 193 0.76 -7.63 15.49
C THR A 193 1.19 -8.41 14.25
N LEU A 194 0.25 -8.67 13.33
CA LEU A 194 0.53 -9.34 12.06
C LEU A 194 1.48 -8.53 11.18
N ALA A 195 1.19 -7.26 10.98
CA ALA A 195 2.02 -6.37 10.15
C ALA A 195 3.42 -6.19 10.74
N GLN A 196 3.54 -6.07 12.07
CA GLN A 196 4.81 -5.96 12.78
C GLN A 196 5.65 -7.24 12.63
N GLY A 197 5.03 -8.43 12.79
CA GLY A 197 5.71 -9.71 12.59
C GLY A 197 6.22 -9.87 11.16
N TRP A 198 5.39 -9.52 10.18
CA TRP A 198 5.78 -9.54 8.77
C TRP A 198 6.88 -8.53 8.46
N TRP A 199 6.78 -7.29 8.97
CA TRP A 199 7.78 -6.24 8.81
C TRP A 199 9.16 -6.72 9.28
N ASN A 200 9.26 -7.32 10.46
CA ASN A 200 10.54 -7.79 11.03
C ASN A 200 11.26 -8.81 10.13
N GLY A 201 10.51 -9.56 9.32
CA GLY A 201 11.09 -10.50 8.34
C GLY A 201 11.54 -9.87 7.03
N HIS A 202 11.10 -8.62 6.71
CA HIS A 202 11.27 -8.00 5.40
C HIS A 202 11.88 -6.59 5.44
N ALA A 203 12.01 -6.00 6.64
CA ALA A 203 12.41 -4.60 6.83
C ALA A 203 13.84 -4.29 6.43
N LEU A 204 14.76 -5.24 6.60
CA LEU A 204 16.14 -5.00 6.28
C LEU A 204 16.29 -4.87 4.76
N ALA A 205 16.76 -3.72 4.32
CA ALA A 205 17.28 -3.58 2.98
C ALA A 205 18.42 -4.57 2.85
N ARG A 206 18.21 -5.68 2.12
CA ARG A 206 19.35 -6.52 1.77
C ARG A 206 20.32 -5.63 1.00
N VAL A 207 21.39 -5.23 1.64
CA VAL A 207 22.57 -4.69 0.99
C VAL A 207 23.23 -5.88 0.27
N ASN A 208 22.59 -6.34 -0.80
CA ASN A 208 23.11 -7.35 -1.70
C ASN A 208 23.26 -6.70 -3.06
N GLY A 209 24.40 -6.17 -3.30
CA GLY A 209 24.79 -5.61 -4.57
C GLY A 209 26.31 -5.52 -4.63
N GLN A 210 27.00 -6.64 -4.57
CA GLN A 210 28.28 -6.86 -5.25
C GLN A 210 28.19 -8.21 -5.95
#